data_24171a8cc5e2eec4b88fdc1ea0a7f190
#
_entry.id   24171a8cc5e2eec4b88fdc1ea0a7f190
#
_cell.length_a   1.000
_cell.length_b   1.000
_cell.length_c   1.000
_cell.angle_alpha   90.00
_cell.angle_beta   90.00
_cell.angle_gamma   90.00
#
_symmetry.space_group_name_H-M   'P 1'
#
loop_
_entity.id
_entity.type
_entity.pdbx_description
1 polymer ?
#
loop_
_entity_poly.entity_id
_entity_poly.type
_entity_poly.pdbx_seq_one_letter_code
_entity_poly.pdbx_strand_id
1 'polypeptide(L)'
;MRRAASSSLEVDEEKLVRRFPGLDRKAMGAFFTPAPLAERTLTLALEHLGEGPLTVVDPACGAGAFLTAAARLRPDARLCGLELDAEVARVCQSRVPGADVRAGDSLRGGLEPLLAATPPEHRELWVGNPPYNGTSPVLKDASTYARLRALLPLALPPGTSLRDDFAFFLLVAAHRLVSRPGVLAFITPATLLDAFLYAPLRQSLLATLALREVVDLGPGAFSGTQVRTCITVWSSLPGPRVAPRFERRGVWQGFTPEAPEWRLAPTAPEASELDARWRAEGEPLTTLIPVSLPGVKTRFDELLVDADAERLLARVRAFAAARKEELPDFARAHGLPEELLPKLRELKAGPPLEVDPSHVRPFFRYAGARHRGTVPHEARAYCYLDRRLIPRGDHRLRGPYDPHLGAVKLLFNVRELPLSAALLEEEGCVHDHRHARFAPLYVPQRLRDEGLVVTRSASTLEELGPLVPNLSPRGQQWAESLGGPLEAFRALVAFLNGPEVQDVWAPAFGASRVVPVPL
;
A
#
# COMPACT_ATOMS: atom_id res chain seq x y z
N MET A 1 -22.91 -26.98 38.58
CA MET A 1 -23.75 -27.16 37.38
C MET A 1 -24.34 -25.82 36.98
N ARG A 2 -23.84 -25.25 35.91
CA ARG A 2 -24.52 -24.47 34.88
C ARG A 2 -23.46 -23.96 33.90
N ARG A 3 -23.06 -24.80 32.95
CA ARG A 3 -22.54 -24.35 31.66
C ARG A 3 -23.76 -23.86 30.89
N ALA A 4 -23.83 -22.59 30.59
CA ALA A 4 -24.86 -22.02 29.76
C ALA A 4 -24.22 -21.22 28.63
N ALA A 5 -24.40 -21.71 27.44
CA ALA A 5 -24.67 -21.00 26.19
C ALA A 5 -23.82 -19.74 25.89
N SER A 6 -22.61 -19.95 25.37
CA SER A 6 -21.85 -18.94 24.62
C SER A 6 -21.60 -19.35 23.15
N SER A 7 -22.45 -20.17 22.56
CA SER A 7 -22.16 -20.80 21.26
C SER A 7 -23.07 -20.40 20.08
N SER A 8 -23.76 -19.26 20.14
CA SER A 8 -24.72 -18.93 19.06
C SER A 8 -24.52 -17.61 18.33
N LEU A 9 -23.39 -16.91 18.53
CA LEU A 9 -23.13 -15.60 17.88
C LEU A 9 -21.82 -15.54 17.07
N GLU A 10 -21.05 -16.60 17.01
CA GLU A 10 -20.00 -16.69 15.99
C GLU A 10 -20.70 -16.95 14.64
N VAL A 11 -20.87 -15.89 13.87
CA VAL A 11 -21.25 -16.05 12.47
C VAL A 11 -20.05 -16.70 11.80
N ASP A 12 -20.22 -17.96 11.46
CA ASP A 12 -19.33 -18.71 10.62
C ASP A 12 -19.17 -17.91 9.30
N GLU A 13 -18.02 -17.28 9.14
CA GLU A 13 -17.69 -16.50 7.94
C GLU A 13 -17.91 -17.33 6.67
N GLU A 14 -17.63 -18.63 6.74
CA GLU A 14 -17.91 -19.55 5.64
C GLU A 14 -19.41 -19.65 5.33
N LYS A 15 -20.30 -19.58 6.32
CA LYS A 15 -21.75 -19.62 6.09
C LYS A 15 -22.25 -18.33 5.44
N LEU A 16 -21.71 -17.17 5.83
CA LEU A 16 -22.03 -15.90 5.16
C LEU A 16 -21.55 -15.91 3.70
N VAL A 17 -20.34 -16.39 3.44
CA VAL A 17 -19.79 -16.54 2.08
C VAL A 17 -20.61 -17.50 1.22
N ARG A 18 -21.01 -18.65 1.77
CA ARG A 18 -21.84 -19.63 1.06
C ARG A 18 -23.24 -19.09 0.77
N ARG A 19 -23.74 -18.20 1.63
CA ARG A 19 -25.08 -17.59 1.47
C ARG A 19 -25.09 -16.49 0.40
N PHE A 20 -23.94 -15.87 0.08
CA PHE A 20 -23.81 -14.81 -0.91
C PHE A 20 -22.68 -15.12 -1.92
N PRO A 21 -22.85 -16.13 -2.78
CA PRO A 21 -21.82 -16.58 -3.72
C PRO A 21 -21.46 -15.55 -4.81
N GLY A 22 -22.25 -14.47 -4.96
CA GLY A 22 -21.98 -13.36 -5.90
C GLY A 22 -21.16 -12.21 -5.32
N LEU A 23 -20.81 -12.24 -4.02
CA LEU A 23 -19.98 -11.21 -3.38
C LEU A 23 -18.52 -11.39 -3.80
N ASP A 24 -18.08 -10.63 -4.78
CA ASP A 24 -16.65 -10.53 -5.11
C ASP A 24 -15.93 -9.68 -4.03
N ARG A 25 -15.52 -10.36 -2.96
CA ARG A 25 -14.81 -9.77 -1.82
C ARG A 25 -13.57 -8.99 -2.25
N LYS A 26 -12.87 -9.48 -3.25
CA LYS A 26 -11.63 -8.90 -3.73
C LYS A 26 -11.87 -7.62 -4.52
N ALA A 27 -12.96 -7.57 -5.28
CA ALA A 27 -13.37 -6.38 -6.03
C ALA A 27 -13.92 -5.28 -5.11
N MET A 28 -14.58 -5.64 -3.99
CA MET A 28 -15.13 -4.68 -3.02
C MET A 28 -14.14 -4.31 -1.91
N GLY A 29 -12.98 -4.99 -1.78
CA GLY A 29 -12.02 -4.75 -0.68
C GLY A 29 -12.59 -5.07 0.71
N ALA A 30 -13.69 -5.83 0.77
CA ALA A 30 -14.42 -6.11 1.99
C ALA A 30 -13.86 -7.35 2.69
N PHE A 31 -13.35 -7.15 3.91
CA PHE A 31 -12.95 -8.22 4.82
C PHE A 31 -13.83 -8.17 6.06
N PHE A 32 -14.43 -9.31 6.43
CA PHE A 32 -15.18 -9.38 7.69
C PHE A 32 -14.22 -9.28 8.88
N THR A 33 -14.50 -8.35 9.78
CA THR A 33 -13.66 -8.14 10.96
C THR A 33 -13.96 -9.19 12.02
N PRO A 34 -12.94 -9.95 12.50
CA PRO A 34 -13.10 -10.89 13.61
C PRO A 34 -13.65 -10.17 14.87
N ALA A 35 -14.58 -10.81 15.57
CA ALA A 35 -15.22 -10.24 16.76
C ALA A 35 -14.22 -9.77 17.83
N PRO A 36 -13.15 -10.52 18.18
CA PRO A 36 -12.15 -10.05 19.15
C PRO A 36 -11.42 -8.78 18.69
N LEU A 37 -11.21 -8.61 17.38
CA LEU A 37 -10.54 -7.44 16.85
C LEU A 37 -11.44 -6.20 16.87
N ALA A 38 -12.75 -6.36 16.54
CA ALA A 38 -13.73 -5.29 16.69
C ALA A 38 -13.88 -4.86 18.16
N GLU A 39 -13.96 -5.81 19.08
CA GLU A 39 -14.05 -5.55 20.53
C GLU A 39 -12.81 -4.81 21.05
N ARG A 40 -11.62 -5.25 20.65
CA ARG A 40 -10.36 -4.58 20.98
C ARG A 40 -10.31 -3.14 20.48
N THR A 41 -10.69 -2.91 19.23
CA THR A 41 -10.71 -1.56 18.64
C THR A 41 -11.65 -0.63 19.40
N LEU A 42 -12.84 -1.12 19.75
CA LEU A 42 -13.81 -0.37 20.56
C LEU A 42 -13.29 -0.07 21.96
N THR A 43 -12.68 -1.06 22.63
CA THR A 43 -12.13 -0.88 23.99
C THR A 43 -11.09 0.24 24.00
N LEU A 44 -10.15 0.21 23.06
CA LEU A 44 -9.14 1.29 22.92
C LEU A 44 -9.78 2.66 22.69
N ALA A 45 -10.82 2.73 21.84
CA ALA A 45 -11.49 3.98 21.55
C ALA A 45 -12.29 4.54 22.75
N LEU A 46 -12.95 3.66 23.51
CA LEU A 46 -13.74 4.03 24.67
C LEU A 46 -12.90 4.61 25.81
N GLU A 47 -11.63 4.20 25.96
CA GLU A 47 -10.69 4.78 26.92
C GLU A 47 -10.50 6.30 26.74
N HIS A 48 -10.68 6.80 25.51
CA HIS A 48 -10.49 8.21 25.17
C HIS A 48 -11.78 9.01 25.02
N LEU A 49 -12.94 8.39 25.22
CA LEU A 49 -14.24 9.03 24.98
C LEU A 49 -14.80 9.73 26.22
N GLY A 50 -14.51 9.22 27.42
CA GLY A 50 -15.09 9.66 28.68
C GLY A 50 -16.57 9.26 28.82
N GLU A 51 -17.19 9.68 29.93
CA GLU A 51 -18.58 9.37 30.25
C GLU A 51 -19.59 10.27 29.51
N GLY A 52 -20.80 9.80 29.34
CA GLY A 52 -21.93 10.54 28.76
C GLY A 52 -22.62 9.86 27.61
N PRO A 53 -23.67 10.50 27.07
CA PRO A 53 -24.44 9.97 25.95
C PRO A 53 -23.55 9.76 24.69
N LEU A 54 -23.79 8.65 23.99
CA LEU A 54 -22.93 8.19 22.91
C LEU A 54 -23.72 7.79 21.67
N THR A 55 -23.23 8.20 20.50
CA THR A 55 -23.61 7.61 19.22
C THR A 55 -22.38 6.92 18.63
N VAL A 56 -22.50 5.63 18.34
CA VAL A 56 -21.50 4.85 17.61
C VAL A 56 -21.87 4.83 16.12
N VAL A 57 -20.92 5.18 15.26
CA VAL A 57 -21.10 5.26 13.81
C VAL A 57 -20.11 4.32 13.14
N ASP A 58 -20.63 3.34 12.40
CA ASP A 58 -19.83 2.50 11.50
C ASP A 58 -20.18 2.82 10.04
N PRO A 59 -19.35 3.56 9.31
CA PRO A 59 -19.66 4.04 7.97
C PRO A 59 -19.53 2.98 6.87
N ALA A 60 -19.06 1.78 7.21
CA ALA A 60 -18.96 0.63 6.30
C ALA A 60 -19.18 -0.66 7.10
N CYS A 61 -20.39 -0.78 7.67
CA CYS A 61 -20.65 -1.69 8.78
C CYS A 61 -20.61 -3.18 8.43
N GLY A 62 -20.60 -3.52 7.15
CA GLY A 62 -20.60 -4.91 6.74
C GLY A 62 -21.70 -5.71 7.43
N ALA A 63 -21.37 -6.90 7.90
CA ALA A 63 -22.30 -7.73 8.68
C ALA A 63 -22.43 -7.30 10.18
N GLY A 64 -21.90 -6.14 10.59
CA GLY A 64 -22.13 -5.52 11.89
C GLY A 64 -21.20 -5.96 13.02
N ALA A 65 -19.97 -6.33 12.73
CA ALA A 65 -19.02 -6.77 13.78
C ALA A 65 -18.79 -5.69 14.85
N PHE A 66 -18.53 -4.45 14.47
CA PHE A 66 -18.34 -3.33 15.38
C PHE A 66 -19.61 -2.94 16.12
N LEU A 67 -20.76 -2.89 15.41
CA LEU A 67 -22.03 -2.55 16.05
C LEU A 67 -22.47 -3.62 17.05
N THR A 68 -22.21 -4.90 16.78
CA THR A 68 -22.43 -6.00 17.72
C THR A 68 -21.56 -5.86 18.98
N ALA A 69 -20.29 -5.54 18.81
CA ALA A 69 -19.38 -5.33 19.93
C ALA A 69 -19.77 -4.06 20.72
N ALA A 70 -20.20 -2.99 20.03
CA ALA A 70 -20.67 -1.76 20.65
C ALA A 70 -21.95 -1.98 21.48
N ALA A 71 -22.91 -2.75 20.97
CA ALA A 71 -24.13 -3.11 21.72
C ALA A 71 -23.82 -3.85 23.03
N ARG A 72 -22.72 -4.60 23.08
CA ARG A 72 -22.29 -5.32 24.30
C ARG A 72 -21.54 -4.42 25.28
N LEU A 73 -20.63 -3.57 24.78
CA LEU A 73 -19.77 -2.72 25.59
C LEU A 73 -20.47 -1.44 26.08
N ARG A 74 -21.39 -0.91 25.27
CA ARG A 74 -22.16 0.31 25.55
C ARG A 74 -23.63 0.10 25.12
N PRO A 75 -24.40 -0.68 25.90
CA PRO A 75 -25.81 -0.97 25.61
C PRO A 75 -26.71 0.27 25.63
N ASP A 76 -26.24 1.36 26.23
CA ASP A 76 -26.87 2.68 26.29
C ASP A 76 -26.63 3.54 25.02
N ALA A 77 -25.67 3.15 24.17
CA ALA A 77 -25.31 3.94 23.01
C ALA A 77 -26.35 3.83 21.87
N ARG A 78 -26.57 4.94 21.16
CA ARG A 78 -27.22 4.90 19.86
C ARG A 78 -26.26 4.32 18.83
N LEU A 79 -26.70 3.30 18.10
CA LEU A 79 -25.88 2.61 17.09
C LEU A 79 -26.35 2.95 15.69
N CYS A 80 -25.43 3.39 14.83
CA CYS A 80 -25.68 3.78 13.45
C CYS A 80 -24.73 3.04 12.50
N GLY A 81 -25.27 2.45 11.43
CA GLY A 81 -24.47 1.79 10.41
C GLY A 81 -24.89 2.13 8.99
N LEU A 82 -23.92 2.28 8.10
CA LEU A 82 -24.19 2.37 6.68
C LEU A 82 -23.39 1.28 5.94
N GLU A 83 -24.05 0.60 5.01
CA GLU A 83 -23.43 -0.43 4.20
C GLU A 83 -23.84 -0.26 2.73
N LEU A 84 -22.91 -0.38 1.82
CA LEU A 84 -23.15 -0.18 0.39
C LEU A 84 -24.08 -1.24 -0.18
N ASP A 85 -23.90 -2.50 0.24
CA ASP A 85 -24.73 -3.63 -0.18
C ASP A 85 -25.99 -3.74 0.70
N ALA A 86 -27.16 -3.64 0.08
CA ALA A 86 -28.44 -3.66 0.78
C ALA A 86 -28.76 -5.01 1.45
N GLU A 87 -28.22 -6.13 0.95
CA GLU A 87 -28.41 -7.43 1.57
C GLU A 87 -27.54 -7.60 2.81
N VAL A 88 -26.28 -7.15 2.72
CA VAL A 88 -25.36 -7.13 3.86
C VAL A 88 -25.87 -6.19 4.95
N ALA A 89 -26.43 -5.02 4.58
CA ALA A 89 -27.08 -4.11 5.52
C ALA A 89 -28.24 -4.79 6.28
N ARG A 90 -29.09 -5.57 5.59
CA ARG A 90 -30.17 -6.35 6.23
C ARG A 90 -29.64 -7.41 7.19
N VAL A 91 -28.53 -8.07 6.86
CA VAL A 91 -27.86 -9.01 7.79
C VAL A 91 -27.40 -8.27 9.04
N CYS A 92 -26.72 -7.12 8.88
CA CYS A 92 -26.32 -6.28 10.00
C CYS A 92 -27.51 -5.89 10.89
N GLN A 93 -28.57 -5.37 10.30
CA GLN A 93 -29.81 -4.99 11.02
C GLN A 93 -30.42 -6.16 11.80
N SER A 94 -30.40 -7.37 11.23
CA SER A 94 -30.93 -8.57 11.92
C SER A 94 -30.06 -9.01 13.10
N ARG A 95 -28.75 -8.75 13.05
CA ARG A 95 -27.82 -9.08 14.14
C ARG A 95 -27.82 -8.06 15.28
N VAL A 96 -28.11 -6.81 14.94
CA VAL A 96 -28.15 -5.68 15.91
C VAL A 96 -29.48 -4.95 15.74
N PRO A 97 -30.59 -5.54 16.23
CA PRO A 97 -31.94 -5.00 15.99
C PRO A 97 -32.15 -3.58 16.50
N GLY A 98 -31.41 -3.17 17.56
CA GLY A 98 -31.46 -1.82 18.13
C GLY A 98 -30.67 -0.75 17.36
N ALA A 99 -29.91 -1.12 16.32
CA ALA A 99 -29.13 -0.16 15.53
C ALA A 99 -29.98 0.42 14.38
N ASP A 100 -29.71 1.68 13.98
CA ASP A 100 -30.21 2.29 12.75
C ASP A 100 -29.24 1.96 11.63
N VAL A 101 -29.49 0.86 10.90
CA VAL A 101 -28.65 0.40 9.79
C VAL A 101 -29.34 0.68 8.46
N ARG A 102 -28.63 1.33 7.54
CA ARG A 102 -29.18 1.68 6.21
C ARG A 102 -28.24 1.20 5.11
N ALA A 103 -28.85 0.97 3.93
CA ALA A 103 -28.09 0.76 2.71
C ALA A 103 -27.78 2.10 2.04
N GLY A 104 -26.52 2.29 1.62
CA GLY A 104 -26.10 3.52 0.95
C GLY A 104 -24.59 3.69 0.83
N ASP A 105 -24.18 4.70 0.07
CA ASP A 105 -22.78 5.02 -0.16
C ASP A 105 -22.33 6.15 0.77
N SER A 106 -21.49 5.82 1.75
CA SER A 106 -20.94 6.74 2.75
C SER A 106 -20.13 7.87 2.13
N LEU A 107 -19.44 7.60 1.03
CA LEU A 107 -18.60 8.59 0.36
C LEU A 107 -19.39 9.52 -0.56
N ARG A 108 -20.67 9.22 -0.83
CA ARG A 108 -21.58 10.03 -1.65
C ARG A 108 -22.73 10.65 -0.87
N GLY A 109 -22.57 10.84 0.45
CA GLY A 109 -23.54 11.54 1.28
C GLY A 109 -24.60 10.65 1.93
N GLY A 110 -24.49 9.33 1.81
CA GLY A 110 -25.45 8.39 2.43
C GLY A 110 -25.48 8.42 3.97
N LEU A 111 -24.46 8.99 4.61
CA LEU A 111 -24.39 9.13 6.07
C LEU A 111 -25.20 10.30 6.61
N GLU A 112 -25.47 11.34 5.81
CA GLU A 112 -26.12 12.57 6.29
C GLU A 112 -27.44 12.34 7.02
N PRO A 113 -28.37 11.49 6.52
CA PRO A 113 -29.64 11.24 7.23
C PRO A 113 -29.47 10.53 8.58
N LEU A 114 -28.43 9.68 8.72
CA LEU A 114 -28.10 9.02 10.00
C LEU A 114 -27.50 10.02 11.00
N LEU A 115 -26.59 10.87 10.52
CA LEU A 115 -25.89 11.86 11.31
C LEU A 115 -26.78 13.03 11.74
N ALA A 116 -27.74 13.42 10.89
CA ALA A 116 -28.74 14.45 11.22
C ALA A 116 -29.63 14.06 12.38
N ALA A 117 -29.88 12.77 12.57
CA ALA A 117 -30.66 12.23 13.67
C ALA A 117 -29.85 12.02 14.97
N THR A 118 -28.56 12.35 14.99
CA THR A 118 -27.72 12.23 16.19
C THR A 118 -28.01 13.41 17.13
N PRO A 119 -28.41 13.16 18.39
CA PRO A 119 -28.68 14.22 19.37
C PRO A 119 -27.45 15.12 19.58
N PRO A 120 -27.62 16.43 19.75
CA PRO A 120 -26.50 17.36 19.87
C PRO A 120 -25.60 17.13 21.09
N GLU A 121 -26.16 16.59 22.17
CA GLU A 121 -25.46 16.26 23.42
C GLU A 121 -24.64 14.97 23.35
N HIS A 122 -24.86 14.11 22.33
CA HIS A 122 -24.10 12.89 22.16
C HIS A 122 -22.69 13.19 21.64
N ARG A 123 -21.68 12.55 22.25
CA ARG A 123 -20.38 12.36 21.62
C ARG A 123 -20.48 11.33 20.52
N GLU A 124 -19.63 11.45 19.53
CA GLU A 124 -19.60 10.48 18.43
C GLU A 124 -18.38 9.57 18.54
N LEU A 125 -18.60 8.25 18.39
CA LEU A 125 -17.55 7.26 18.24
C LEU A 125 -17.63 6.67 16.83
N TRP A 126 -16.67 7.03 15.99
CA TRP A 126 -16.53 6.47 14.65
C TRP A 126 -15.62 5.26 14.70
N VAL A 127 -16.16 4.10 14.35
CA VAL A 127 -15.43 2.82 14.33
C VAL A 127 -15.66 2.11 13.03
N GLY A 128 -14.74 1.24 12.62
CA GLY A 128 -14.93 0.45 11.41
C GLY A 128 -13.63 -0.12 10.84
N ASN A 129 -13.83 -0.91 9.81
CA ASN A 129 -12.78 -1.44 8.94
C ASN A 129 -13.15 -1.08 7.50
N PRO A 130 -12.94 0.18 7.08
CA PRO A 130 -13.34 0.64 5.75
C PRO A 130 -12.61 -0.13 4.64
N PRO A 131 -13.19 -0.25 3.43
CA PRO A 131 -12.62 -1.04 2.35
C PRO A 131 -11.24 -0.56 1.89
N TYR A 132 -10.36 -1.51 1.49
CA TYR A 132 -8.96 -1.26 1.07
C TYR A 132 -8.80 -1.35 -0.46
N ASN A 133 -9.64 -0.66 -1.22
CA ASN A 133 -9.55 -0.67 -2.67
C ASN A 133 -8.38 0.19 -3.14
N GLY A 134 -7.37 -0.43 -3.75
CA GLY A 134 -6.20 0.28 -4.30
C GLY A 134 -6.50 1.18 -5.52
N THR A 135 -7.74 1.17 -6.00
CA THR A 135 -8.27 2.12 -6.99
C THR A 135 -9.73 2.38 -6.67
N SER A 136 -9.97 3.39 -5.86
CA SER A 136 -11.31 3.79 -5.43
C SER A 136 -12.21 4.14 -6.63
N PRO A 137 -13.47 3.70 -6.64
CA PRO A 137 -14.48 4.19 -7.56
C PRO A 137 -14.68 5.72 -7.49
N VAL A 138 -14.39 6.34 -6.34
CA VAL A 138 -14.40 7.81 -6.16
C VAL A 138 -13.49 8.51 -7.16
N LEU A 139 -12.36 7.91 -7.56
CA LEU A 139 -11.43 8.49 -8.54
C LEU A 139 -12.04 8.64 -9.95
N LYS A 140 -13.12 7.93 -10.24
CA LYS A 140 -13.84 8.01 -11.52
C LYS A 140 -14.89 9.12 -11.54
N ASP A 141 -15.21 9.69 -10.37
CA ASP A 141 -16.17 10.77 -10.17
C ASP A 141 -15.43 12.01 -9.65
N ALA A 142 -15.08 12.91 -10.58
CA ALA A 142 -14.29 14.10 -10.27
C ALA A 142 -14.98 15.02 -9.24
N SER A 143 -16.32 15.09 -9.23
CA SER A 143 -17.09 15.93 -8.31
C SER A 143 -17.02 15.38 -6.88
N THR A 144 -17.26 14.08 -6.72
CA THR A 144 -17.13 13.40 -5.41
C THR A 144 -15.70 13.46 -4.91
N TYR A 145 -14.70 13.23 -5.77
CA TYR A 145 -13.30 13.33 -5.39
C TYR A 145 -12.93 14.73 -4.91
N ALA A 146 -13.32 15.78 -5.64
CA ALA A 146 -13.06 17.18 -5.28
C ALA A 146 -13.72 17.54 -3.94
N ARG A 147 -14.98 17.14 -3.73
CA ARG A 147 -15.71 17.35 -2.48
C ARG A 147 -15.01 16.68 -1.29
N LEU A 148 -14.66 15.42 -1.40
CA LEU A 148 -14.02 14.67 -0.31
C LEU A 148 -12.63 15.21 0.01
N ARG A 149 -11.88 15.61 -1.01
CA ARG A 149 -10.56 16.23 -0.83
C ARG A 149 -10.63 17.59 -0.12
N ALA A 150 -11.74 18.30 -0.25
CA ALA A 150 -11.95 19.61 0.37
C ALA A 150 -12.39 19.53 1.84
N LEU A 151 -12.70 18.35 2.38
CA LEU A 151 -13.18 18.18 3.76
C LEU A 151 -12.17 18.62 4.81
N LEU A 152 -10.89 18.38 4.55
CA LEU A 152 -9.78 18.79 5.42
C LEU A 152 -8.68 19.46 4.61
N PRO A 153 -7.84 20.34 5.22
CA PRO A 153 -6.65 20.87 4.59
C PRO A 153 -5.70 19.74 4.16
N LEU A 154 -5.60 19.49 2.86
CA LEU A 154 -4.83 18.36 2.31
C LEU A 154 -3.90 18.85 1.20
N ALA A 155 -2.63 19.07 1.54
CA ALA A 155 -1.59 19.49 0.61
C ALA A 155 -0.97 18.28 -0.11
N LEU A 156 -1.64 17.80 -1.16
CA LEU A 156 -1.09 16.73 -2.00
C LEU A 156 -0.06 17.31 -2.98
N PRO A 157 1.10 16.67 -3.15
CA PRO A 157 2.06 17.03 -4.19
C PRO A 157 1.42 17.02 -5.60
N PRO A 158 1.86 17.88 -6.53
CA PRO A 158 1.37 17.87 -7.90
C PRO A 158 1.42 16.49 -8.53
N GLY A 159 0.36 16.10 -9.25
CA GLY A 159 0.26 14.79 -9.92
C GLY A 159 0.03 13.59 -8.99
N THR A 160 -0.16 13.81 -7.70
CA THR A 160 -0.53 12.77 -6.75
C THR A 160 -2.02 12.81 -6.42
N SER A 161 -2.58 11.66 -6.01
CA SER A 161 -3.97 11.55 -5.55
C SER A 161 -4.07 10.47 -4.47
N LEU A 162 -4.98 10.66 -3.54
CA LEU A 162 -5.40 9.56 -2.67
C LEU A 162 -6.08 8.49 -3.55
N ARG A 163 -5.75 7.22 -3.34
CA ARG A 163 -6.22 6.14 -4.22
C ARG A 163 -7.14 5.13 -3.54
N ASP A 164 -6.96 4.95 -2.24
CA ASP A 164 -7.64 3.91 -1.48
C ASP A 164 -8.86 4.48 -0.75
N ASP A 165 -9.93 3.71 -0.72
CA ASP A 165 -11.20 4.12 -0.10
C ASP A 165 -11.03 4.48 1.38
N PHE A 166 -10.24 3.71 2.15
CA PHE A 166 -10.06 3.97 3.58
C PHE A 166 -9.59 5.41 3.88
N ALA A 167 -8.82 6.02 2.97
CA ALA A 167 -8.35 7.39 3.14
C ALA A 167 -9.52 8.40 3.08
N PHE A 168 -10.50 8.16 2.21
CA PHE A 168 -11.70 9.00 2.12
C PHE A 168 -12.62 8.81 3.32
N PHE A 169 -12.73 7.60 3.86
CA PHE A 169 -13.47 7.35 5.12
C PHE A 169 -12.83 8.08 6.30
N LEU A 170 -11.50 8.10 6.39
CA LEU A 170 -10.78 8.90 7.39
C LEU A 170 -11.08 10.40 7.26
N LEU A 171 -11.10 10.94 6.01
CA LEU A 171 -11.44 12.35 5.77
C LEU A 171 -12.87 12.68 6.21
N VAL A 172 -13.85 11.84 5.88
CA VAL A 172 -15.25 12.03 6.25
C VAL A 172 -15.42 12.02 7.77
N ALA A 173 -14.88 11.02 8.45
CA ALA A 173 -14.99 10.89 9.90
C ALA A 173 -14.26 12.04 10.63
N ALA A 174 -13.04 12.37 10.22
CA ALA A 174 -12.28 13.44 10.82
C ALA A 174 -12.94 14.81 10.61
N HIS A 175 -13.45 15.09 9.41
CA HIS A 175 -14.22 16.33 9.15
C HIS A 175 -15.45 16.45 10.05
N ARG A 176 -16.19 15.38 10.23
CA ARG A 176 -17.34 15.36 11.14
C ARG A 176 -16.95 15.69 12.56
N LEU A 177 -15.84 15.13 13.04
CA LEU A 177 -15.34 15.33 14.39
C LEU A 177 -14.77 16.74 14.65
N VAL A 178 -14.58 17.57 13.64
CA VAL A 178 -14.27 19.00 13.81
C VAL A 178 -15.44 19.73 14.46
N SER A 179 -16.67 19.41 14.07
CA SER A 179 -17.90 20.07 14.57
C SER A 179 -18.62 19.27 15.65
N ARG A 180 -18.30 18.00 15.83
CA ARG A 180 -18.93 17.06 16.77
C ARG A 180 -17.86 16.36 17.61
N PRO A 181 -17.72 16.70 18.90
CA PRO A 181 -16.68 16.11 19.74
C PRO A 181 -16.81 14.60 19.84
N GLY A 182 -15.69 13.89 19.68
CA GLY A 182 -15.71 12.44 19.69
C GLY A 182 -14.36 11.78 19.43
N VAL A 183 -14.42 10.49 19.12
CA VAL A 183 -13.26 9.62 18.88
C VAL A 183 -13.46 8.88 17.55
N LEU A 184 -12.39 8.71 16.82
CA LEU A 184 -12.30 7.92 15.58
C LEU A 184 -11.31 6.77 15.80
N ALA A 185 -11.76 5.54 15.59
CA ALA A 185 -10.92 4.35 15.68
C ALA A 185 -11.19 3.42 14.48
N PHE A 186 -10.32 3.46 13.49
CA PHE A 186 -10.43 2.61 12.29
C PHE A 186 -9.29 1.60 12.21
N ILE A 187 -9.63 0.43 11.69
CA ILE A 187 -8.65 -0.52 11.17
C ILE A 187 -8.36 -0.14 9.74
N THR A 188 -7.09 0.07 9.41
CA THR A 188 -6.66 0.49 8.07
C THR A 188 -5.42 -0.30 7.64
N PRO A 189 -5.06 -0.29 6.34
CA PRO A 189 -3.75 -0.78 5.94
C PRO A 189 -2.63 -0.01 6.66
N ALA A 190 -1.62 -0.74 7.13
CA ALA A 190 -0.47 -0.13 7.81
C ALA A 190 0.37 0.79 6.89
N THR A 191 0.09 0.80 5.58
CA THR A 191 0.61 1.82 4.66
C THR A 191 0.21 3.23 5.06
N LEU A 192 -0.89 3.40 5.82
CA LEU A 192 -1.23 4.69 6.45
C LEU A 192 -0.09 5.21 7.31
N LEU A 193 0.67 4.34 7.99
CA LEU A 193 1.71 4.73 8.95
C LEU A 193 3.00 5.18 8.26
N ASP A 194 3.39 4.49 7.18
CA ASP A 194 4.75 4.59 6.62
C ASP A 194 4.80 4.94 5.12
N ALA A 195 3.71 4.84 4.36
CA ALA A 195 3.77 5.19 2.96
C ALA A 195 3.79 6.71 2.75
N PHE A 196 4.72 7.16 1.91
CA PHE A 196 4.87 8.58 1.52
C PHE A 196 3.60 9.18 0.92
N LEU A 197 2.84 8.39 0.16
CA LEU A 197 1.56 8.82 -0.42
C LEU A 197 0.57 9.34 0.63
N TYR A 198 0.59 8.80 1.84
CA TYR A 198 -0.32 9.18 2.94
C TYR A 198 0.28 10.21 3.91
N ALA A 199 1.50 10.71 3.67
CA ALA A 199 2.08 11.76 4.50
C ALA A 199 1.18 13.01 4.58
N PRO A 200 0.62 13.56 3.47
CA PRO A 200 -0.30 14.68 3.55
C PRO A 200 -1.57 14.38 4.34
N LEU A 201 -2.10 13.16 4.24
CA LEU A 201 -3.26 12.73 5.02
C LEU A 201 -2.94 12.69 6.52
N ARG A 202 -1.80 12.09 6.90
CA ARG A 202 -1.35 12.08 8.30
C ARG A 202 -1.18 13.48 8.88
N GLN A 203 -0.56 14.39 8.11
CA GLN A 203 -0.40 15.79 8.51
C GLN A 203 -1.73 16.49 8.70
N SER A 204 -2.68 16.30 7.78
CA SER A 204 -4.02 16.87 7.88
C SER A 204 -4.77 16.33 9.10
N LEU A 205 -4.70 15.03 9.36
CA LEU A 205 -5.30 14.41 10.55
C LEU A 205 -4.67 14.95 11.84
N LEU A 206 -3.34 15.07 11.93
CA LEU A 206 -2.62 15.60 13.09
C LEU A 206 -2.91 17.08 13.35
N ALA A 207 -3.17 17.86 12.30
CA ALA A 207 -3.58 19.26 12.42
C ALA A 207 -5.02 19.42 12.94
N THR A 208 -5.85 18.38 12.76
CA THR A 208 -7.29 18.42 13.04
C THR A 208 -7.67 17.68 14.32
N LEU A 209 -7.04 16.53 14.56
CA LEU A 209 -7.35 15.62 15.67
C LEU A 209 -6.08 15.32 16.49
N ALA A 210 -6.27 14.94 17.76
CA ALA A 210 -5.19 14.40 18.56
C ALA A 210 -5.08 12.90 18.32
N LEU A 211 -3.94 12.43 17.80
CA LEU A 211 -3.63 11.00 17.76
C LEU A 211 -3.42 10.51 19.18
N ARG A 212 -4.06 9.43 19.56
CA ARG A 212 -3.99 8.82 20.89
C ARG A 212 -3.22 7.52 20.87
N GLU A 213 -3.59 6.62 19.95
CA GLU A 213 -3.01 5.29 19.90
C GLU A 213 -2.82 4.81 18.48
N VAL A 214 -1.78 4.00 18.31
CA VAL A 214 -1.52 3.22 17.10
C VAL A 214 -1.22 1.79 17.52
N VAL A 215 -1.90 0.82 16.91
CA VAL A 215 -1.64 -0.60 17.13
C VAL A 215 -1.24 -1.21 15.79
N ASP A 216 -0.02 -1.71 15.68
CA ASP A 216 0.44 -2.48 14.52
C ASP A 216 0.00 -3.93 14.68
N LEU A 217 -1.03 -4.30 13.94
CA LEU A 217 -1.57 -5.67 13.96
C LEU A 217 -0.69 -6.67 13.18
N GLY A 218 0.25 -6.17 12.39
CA GLY A 218 1.07 -7.01 11.51
C GLY A 218 0.31 -7.60 10.32
N PRO A 219 0.94 -8.55 9.60
CA PRO A 219 0.27 -9.35 8.58
C PRO A 219 -0.55 -10.47 9.23
N GLY A 220 -1.62 -10.91 8.56
CA GLY A 220 -2.43 -12.06 9.00
C GLY A 220 -3.51 -11.75 10.06
N ALA A 221 -3.77 -10.48 10.36
CA ALA A 221 -4.89 -10.09 11.22
C ALA A 221 -6.26 -10.48 10.64
N PHE A 222 -6.32 -10.70 9.33
CA PHE A 222 -7.50 -11.16 8.61
C PHE A 222 -7.20 -12.44 7.84
N SER A 223 -8.10 -13.42 7.91
CA SER A 223 -7.97 -14.67 7.16
C SER A 223 -7.93 -14.43 5.64
N GLY A 224 -7.03 -15.12 4.94
CA GLY A 224 -6.92 -15.07 3.48
C GLY A 224 -6.22 -13.82 2.90
N THR A 225 -5.61 -12.97 3.74
CA THR A 225 -4.81 -11.83 3.27
C THR A 225 -3.50 -11.67 4.03
N GLN A 226 -2.47 -11.20 3.31
CA GLN A 226 -1.17 -10.83 3.87
C GLN A 226 -1.03 -9.31 4.05
N VAL A 227 -2.13 -8.57 3.91
CA VAL A 227 -2.09 -7.12 4.12
C VAL A 227 -1.80 -6.82 5.59
N ARG A 228 -0.69 -6.11 5.83
CA ARG A 228 -0.38 -5.58 7.16
C ARG A 228 -1.37 -4.46 7.48
N THR A 229 -1.99 -4.54 8.66
CA THR A 229 -3.01 -3.59 9.11
C THR A 229 -2.64 -2.96 10.44
N CYS A 230 -3.29 -1.84 10.75
CA CYS A 230 -3.13 -1.14 12.02
C CYS A 230 -4.48 -0.60 12.51
N ILE A 231 -4.59 -0.39 13.82
CA ILE A 231 -5.63 0.43 14.43
C ILE A 231 -5.03 1.80 14.71
N THR A 232 -5.74 2.87 14.38
CA THR A 232 -5.40 4.22 14.81
C THR A 232 -6.56 4.84 15.56
N VAL A 233 -6.28 5.42 16.75
CA VAL A 233 -7.28 6.07 17.59
C VAL A 233 -7.00 7.57 17.64
N TRP A 234 -7.98 8.36 17.26
CA TRP A 234 -7.93 9.81 17.18
C TRP A 234 -9.04 10.44 18.00
N SER A 235 -8.79 11.61 18.58
CA SER A 235 -9.77 12.32 19.38
C SER A 235 -9.83 13.80 19.03
N SER A 236 -11.04 14.33 18.91
CA SER A 236 -11.30 15.77 18.85
C SER A 236 -11.70 16.35 20.21
N LEU A 237 -11.79 15.51 21.24
CA LEU A 237 -12.16 15.94 22.58
C LEU A 237 -11.07 16.83 23.19
N PRO A 238 -11.45 17.91 23.89
CA PRO A 238 -10.50 18.74 24.62
C PRO A 238 -9.79 17.93 25.70
N GLY A 239 -8.52 18.17 25.88
CA GLY A 239 -7.71 17.50 26.89
C GLY A 239 -6.23 17.77 26.69
N PRO A 240 -5.37 17.32 27.62
CA PRO A 240 -3.94 17.51 27.51
C PRO A 240 -3.40 16.83 26.25
N ARG A 241 -2.48 17.48 25.57
CA ARG A 241 -1.70 16.86 24.48
C ARG A 241 -0.73 15.87 25.09
N VAL A 242 -1.17 14.64 25.24
CA VAL A 242 -0.33 13.52 25.66
C VAL A 242 0.31 12.91 24.43
N ALA A 243 1.57 12.51 24.55
CA ALA A 243 2.23 11.76 23.48
C ALA A 243 1.43 10.49 23.16
N PRO A 244 1.17 10.19 21.88
CA PRO A 244 0.42 9.00 21.51
C PRO A 244 1.18 7.73 21.92
N ARG A 245 0.42 6.67 22.20
CA ARG A 245 0.97 5.34 22.49
C ARG A 245 0.99 4.49 21.21
N PHE A 246 2.05 3.74 21.06
CA PHE A 246 2.20 2.77 19.97
C PHE A 246 2.34 1.36 20.53
N GLU A 247 1.63 0.41 19.96
CA GLU A 247 1.78 -1.00 20.27
C GLU A 247 2.24 -1.80 19.07
N ARG A 248 3.24 -2.64 19.32
CA ARG A 248 3.67 -3.69 18.40
C ARG A 248 3.94 -4.98 19.19
N ARG A 249 3.34 -6.09 18.78
CA ARG A 249 3.50 -7.41 19.41
C ARG A 249 3.20 -7.41 20.91
N GLY A 250 2.18 -6.68 21.35
CA GLY A 250 1.77 -6.60 22.75
C GLY A 250 2.58 -5.64 23.63
N VAL A 251 3.58 -4.94 23.07
CA VAL A 251 4.40 -3.98 23.81
C VAL A 251 3.95 -2.56 23.48
N TRP A 252 3.53 -1.81 24.50
CA TRP A 252 3.16 -0.41 24.41
C TRP A 252 4.33 0.51 24.70
N GLN A 253 4.47 1.57 23.92
CA GLN A 253 5.47 2.62 24.10
C GLN A 253 4.96 3.97 23.61
N GLY A 254 5.49 5.06 24.18
CA GLY A 254 5.25 6.40 23.64
C GLY A 254 5.97 6.60 22.31
N PHE A 255 5.40 7.43 21.43
CA PHE A 255 6.10 7.87 20.24
C PHE A 255 5.72 9.31 19.88
N THR A 256 6.57 9.97 19.12
CA THR A 256 6.30 11.30 18.56
C THR A 256 6.05 11.13 17.07
N PRO A 257 4.84 11.47 16.56
CA PRO A 257 4.54 11.40 15.14
C PRO A 257 5.28 12.51 14.40
N GLU A 258 6.35 12.16 13.71
CA GLU A 258 7.13 13.09 12.87
C GLU A 258 6.60 13.07 11.44
N ALA A 259 6.42 14.27 10.86
CA ALA A 259 6.14 14.42 9.45
C ALA A 259 7.45 14.34 8.62
N PRO A 260 7.41 13.77 7.39
CA PRO A 260 6.26 13.20 6.67
C PRO A 260 5.95 11.73 7.01
N GLU A 261 6.74 11.09 7.83
CA GLU A 261 6.64 9.67 8.17
C GLU A 261 6.47 9.47 9.67
N TRP A 262 5.60 8.54 10.04
CA TRP A 262 5.52 8.14 11.43
C TRP A 262 6.58 7.10 11.73
N ARG A 263 7.55 7.53 12.50
CA ARG A 263 8.58 6.64 13.00
C ARG A 263 8.15 6.14 14.36
N LEU A 264 7.86 4.89 14.35
CA LEU A 264 7.57 4.16 15.56
C LEU A 264 8.93 3.90 16.22
N ALA A 265 9.20 4.55 17.36
CA ALA A 265 10.44 4.39 18.07
C ALA A 265 10.73 2.89 18.27
N PRO A 266 11.96 2.44 18.02
CA PRO A 266 12.32 1.05 18.26
C PRO A 266 12.26 0.74 19.76
N THR A 267 11.91 -0.49 20.08
CA THR A 267 11.92 -0.99 21.47
C THR A 267 13.34 -1.11 22.03
N ALA A 268 14.37 -1.13 21.17
CA ALA A 268 15.76 -1.22 21.58
C ALA A 268 16.44 0.17 21.59
N PRO A 269 16.97 0.64 22.73
CA PRO A 269 17.72 1.91 22.80
C PRO A 269 18.83 2.01 21.75
N GLU A 270 19.55 0.93 21.54
CA GLU A 270 20.65 0.82 20.58
C GLU A 270 20.21 1.17 19.14
N ALA A 271 19.05 0.69 18.70
CA ALA A 271 18.51 1.00 17.37
C ALA A 271 18.05 2.47 17.27
N SER A 272 17.57 3.07 18.36
CA SER A 272 17.20 4.50 18.42
C SER A 272 18.42 5.40 18.31
N GLU A 273 19.50 5.06 19.02
CA GLU A 273 20.77 5.78 18.98
C GLU A 273 21.40 5.69 17.59
N LEU A 274 21.35 4.51 16.98
CA LEU A 274 21.84 4.26 15.64
C LEU A 274 21.07 5.10 14.60
N ASP A 275 19.73 5.10 14.67
CA ASP A 275 18.88 5.89 13.77
C ASP A 275 19.13 7.39 13.94
N ALA A 276 19.25 7.89 15.17
CA ALA A 276 19.53 9.29 15.46
C ALA A 276 20.91 9.72 14.91
N ARG A 277 21.94 8.89 15.10
CA ARG A 277 23.28 9.13 14.56
C ARG A 277 23.26 9.21 13.05
N TRP A 278 22.68 8.20 12.37
CA TRP A 278 22.64 8.17 10.91
C TRP A 278 21.87 9.33 10.29
N ARG A 279 20.84 9.85 11.02
CA ARG A 279 20.12 11.05 10.57
C ARG A 279 20.91 12.32 10.69
N ALA A 280 21.71 12.43 11.74
CA ALA A 280 22.57 13.59 11.93
C ALA A 280 23.69 13.63 10.86
N GLU A 281 24.18 12.47 10.47
CA GLU A 281 25.33 12.31 9.58
C GLU A 281 24.93 12.17 8.09
N GLY A 282 23.69 11.79 7.79
CA GLY A 282 23.30 11.37 6.46
C GLY A 282 21.95 11.88 5.93
N GLU A 283 21.41 11.14 4.98
CA GLU A 283 20.12 11.40 4.36
C GLU A 283 19.28 10.12 4.30
N PRO A 284 17.92 10.20 4.33
CA PRO A 284 17.08 9.07 4.01
C PRO A 284 17.36 8.52 2.61
N LEU A 285 17.35 7.19 2.44
CA LEU A 285 17.59 6.55 1.14
C LEU A 285 16.68 7.10 0.03
N THR A 286 15.44 7.48 0.35
CA THR A 286 14.49 8.09 -0.60
C THR A 286 14.88 9.50 -1.03
N THR A 287 15.61 10.24 -0.21
CA THR A 287 16.16 11.56 -0.55
C THR A 287 17.46 11.39 -1.31
N LEU A 288 18.33 10.52 -0.80
CA LEU A 288 19.63 10.23 -1.39
C LEU A 288 19.52 9.72 -2.83
N ILE A 289 18.52 8.85 -3.11
CA ILE A 289 18.20 8.33 -4.44
C ILE A 289 16.81 8.82 -4.85
N PRO A 290 16.70 9.96 -5.55
CA PRO A 290 15.42 10.58 -5.91
C PRO A 290 14.53 9.71 -6.81
N VAL A 291 15.13 8.93 -7.70
CA VAL A 291 14.38 8.10 -8.65
C VAL A 291 14.55 6.62 -8.32
N SER A 292 13.48 6.00 -7.85
CA SER A 292 13.40 4.55 -7.68
C SER A 292 12.09 4.00 -8.23
N LEU A 293 12.15 2.90 -8.97
CA LEU A 293 11.08 2.35 -9.77
C LEU A 293 10.82 0.88 -9.40
N PRO A 294 9.59 0.38 -9.51
CA PRO A 294 9.33 -1.06 -9.48
C PRO A 294 9.81 -1.72 -10.76
N GLY A 295 10.11 -3.01 -10.72
CA GLY A 295 10.48 -3.82 -11.89
C GLY A 295 9.37 -3.97 -12.92
N VAL A 296 9.64 -4.74 -13.95
CA VAL A 296 8.69 -5.01 -15.04
C VAL A 296 7.57 -5.94 -14.57
N LYS A 297 6.34 -5.62 -14.91
CA LYS A 297 5.16 -6.46 -14.70
C LYS A 297 4.60 -6.90 -16.04
N THR A 298 4.86 -8.14 -16.44
CA THR A 298 4.43 -8.66 -17.73
C THR A 298 2.95 -9.02 -17.79
N ARG A 299 2.32 -9.39 -16.68
CA ARG A 299 1.00 -10.06 -16.55
C ARG A 299 0.90 -11.42 -17.26
N PHE A 300 1.91 -11.83 -17.99
CA PHE A 300 1.98 -13.04 -18.81
C PHE A 300 3.36 -13.68 -18.67
N ASP A 301 3.84 -13.81 -17.43
CA ASP A 301 5.18 -14.36 -17.17
C ASP A 301 5.34 -15.72 -17.84
N GLU A 302 4.30 -16.55 -17.84
CA GLU A 302 4.29 -17.89 -18.44
C GLU A 302 4.48 -17.85 -19.97
N LEU A 303 4.01 -16.80 -20.62
CA LEU A 303 4.20 -16.57 -22.05
C LEU A 303 5.53 -15.87 -22.35
N LEU A 304 5.86 -14.84 -21.56
CA LEU A 304 6.86 -13.82 -21.88
C LEU A 304 8.18 -13.98 -21.14
N VAL A 305 8.33 -14.98 -20.25
CA VAL A 305 9.57 -15.24 -19.51
C VAL A 305 9.98 -16.69 -19.65
N ASP A 306 11.26 -16.93 -19.97
CA ASP A 306 11.85 -18.27 -20.06
C ASP A 306 13.31 -18.25 -19.58
N ALA A 307 13.82 -19.41 -19.16
CA ALA A 307 15.23 -19.57 -18.84
C ALA A 307 16.13 -19.59 -20.08
N ASP A 308 15.55 -19.81 -21.26
CA ASP A 308 16.23 -19.90 -22.54
C ASP A 308 15.67 -18.88 -23.53
N ALA A 309 16.53 -18.08 -24.13
CA ALA A 309 16.15 -16.98 -25.02
C ALA A 309 15.56 -17.48 -26.36
N GLU A 310 16.10 -18.58 -26.94
CA GLU A 310 15.64 -19.11 -28.21
C GLU A 310 14.25 -19.77 -28.04
N ARG A 311 14.08 -20.53 -26.96
CA ARG A 311 12.79 -21.14 -26.58
C ARG A 311 11.73 -20.08 -26.32
N LEU A 312 12.08 -18.99 -25.62
CA LEU A 312 11.20 -17.84 -25.42
C LEU A 312 10.76 -17.25 -26.76
N LEU A 313 11.72 -16.95 -27.63
CA LEU A 313 11.45 -16.36 -28.94
C LEU A 313 10.60 -17.26 -29.82
N ALA A 314 10.87 -18.58 -29.82
CA ALA A 314 10.07 -19.57 -30.52
C ALA A 314 8.62 -19.60 -30.02
N ARG A 315 8.42 -19.58 -28.70
CA ARG A 315 7.09 -19.53 -28.09
C ARG A 315 6.32 -18.26 -28.45
N VAL A 316 6.98 -17.10 -28.42
CA VAL A 316 6.34 -15.80 -28.78
C VAL A 316 5.99 -15.78 -30.26
N ARG A 317 6.83 -16.33 -31.16
CA ARG A 317 6.53 -16.50 -32.59
C ARG A 317 5.35 -17.42 -32.82
N ALA A 318 5.31 -18.55 -32.14
CA ALA A 318 4.17 -19.49 -32.23
C ALA A 318 2.87 -18.81 -31.73
N PHE A 319 2.92 -18.05 -30.66
CA PHE A 319 1.79 -17.24 -30.22
C PHE A 319 1.38 -16.21 -31.25
N ALA A 320 2.33 -15.48 -31.86
CA ALA A 320 2.03 -14.48 -32.87
C ALA A 320 1.37 -15.11 -34.11
N ALA A 321 1.77 -16.32 -34.52
CA ALA A 321 1.23 -17.03 -35.66
C ALA A 321 -0.14 -17.71 -35.41
N ALA A 322 -0.40 -18.16 -34.17
CA ALA A 322 -1.62 -18.87 -33.80
C ALA A 322 -2.89 -18.03 -34.05
N ARG A 323 -3.94 -18.62 -34.58
CA ARG A 323 -5.28 -18.01 -34.68
C ARG A 323 -6.00 -18.11 -33.34
N LYS A 324 -7.08 -17.33 -33.14
CA LYS A 324 -7.83 -17.30 -31.87
C LYS A 324 -8.40 -18.67 -31.49
N GLU A 325 -8.81 -19.44 -32.48
CA GLU A 325 -9.37 -20.79 -32.33
C GLU A 325 -8.31 -21.80 -31.88
N GLU A 326 -7.05 -21.57 -32.23
CA GLU A 326 -5.90 -22.44 -31.95
C GLU A 326 -5.26 -22.16 -30.56
N LEU A 327 -5.69 -21.11 -29.84
CA LEU A 327 -5.12 -20.74 -28.55
C LEU A 327 -5.21 -21.84 -27.47
N PRO A 328 -6.27 -22.66 -27.39
CA PRO A 328 -6.28 -23.77 -26.44
C PRO A 328 -5.20 -24.80 -26.72
N ASP A 329 -4.96 -25.14 -28.01
CA ASP A 329 -3.92 -26.10 -28.39
C ASP A 329 -2.52 -25.50 -28.20
N PHE A 330 -2.36 -24.23 -28.55
CA PHE A 330 -1.13 -23.47 -28.25
C PHE A 330 -0.80 -23.48 -26.76
N ALA A 331 -1.78 -23.15 -25.90
CA ALA A 331 -1.58 -23.11 -24.46
C ALA A 331 -1.15 -24.48 -23.93
N ARG A 332 -1.81 -25.54 -24.37
CA ARG A 332 -1.50 -26.92 -23.99
C ARG A 332 -0.10 -27.35 -24.47
N ALA A 333 0.26 -27.03 -25.71
CA ALA A 333 1.58 -27.34 -26.28
C ALA A 333 2.74 -26.64 -25.55
N HIS A 334 2.47 -25.47 -24.96
CA HIS A 334 3.47 -24.66 -24.24
C HIS A 334 3.32 -24.71 -22.72
N GLY A 335 2.47 -25.59 -22.17
CA GLY A 335 2.28 -25.75 -20.72
C GLY A 335 1.72 -24.50 -20.02
N LEU A 336 0.94 -23.70 -20.74
CA LEU A 336 0.33 -22.48 -20.17
C LEU A 336 -0.97 -22.86 -19.44
N PRO A 337 -1.24 -22.23 -18.26
CA PRO A 337 -2.48 -22.45 -17.52
C PRO A 337 -3.72 -22.06 -18.32
N GLU A 338 -4.80 -22.81 -18.16
CA GLU A 338 -6.07 -22.53 -18.87
C GLU A 338 -6.67 -21.16 -18.48
N GLU A 339 -6.41 -20.70 -17.26
CA GLU A 339 -6.84 -19.39 -16.76
C GLU A 339 -6.25 -18.22 -17.57
N LEU A 340 -5.20 -18.44 -18.34
CA LEU A 340 -4.63 -17.44 -19.24
C LEU A 340 -5.39 -17.30 -20.56
N LEU A 341 -6.20 -18.28 -20.97
CA LEU A 341 -6.88 -18.27 -22.29
C LEU A 341 -7.72 -17.01 -22.55
N PRO A 342 -8.53 -16.49 -21.61
CA PRO A 342 -9.26 -15.24 -21.82
C PRO A 342 -8.34 -14.06 -22.13
N LYS A 343 -7.21 -13.97 -21.43
CA LYS A 343 -6.22 -12.91 -21.61
C LYS A 343 -5.44 -13.05 -22.91
N LEU A 344 -5.09 -14.28 -23.32
CA LEU A 344 -4.45 -14.55 -24.61
C LEU A 344 -5.38 -14.17 -25.78
N ARG A 345 -6.69 -14.43 -25.64
CA ARG A 345 -7.71 -14.00 -26.61
C ARG A 345 -7.83 -12.48 -26.68
N GLU A 346 -7.75 -11.79 -25.56
CA GLU A 346 -7.73 -10.33 -25.48
C GLU A 346 -6.51 -9.76 -26.22
N LEU A 347 -5.31 -10.31 -25.99
CA LEU A 347 -4.10 -9.92 -26.72
C LEU A 347 -4.22 -10.11 -28.23
N LYS A 348 -4.84 -11.20 -28.66
CA LYS A 348 -5.11 -11.50 -30.09
C LYS A 348 -6.21 -10.65 -30.72
N ALA A 349 -7.00 -9.94 -29.93
CA ALA A 349 -7.97 -8.98 -30.45
C ALA A 349 -7.33 -7.65 -30.88
N GLY A 350 -6.08 -7.40 -30.46
CA GLY A 350 -5.28 -6.25 -30.86
C GLY A 350 -4.67 -6.40 -32.27
N PRO A 351 -3.87 -5.42 -32.73
CA PRO A 351 -3.13 -5.50 -33.99
C PRO A 351 -2.16 -6.69 -33.98
N PRO A 352 -1.82 -7.23 -35.18
CA PRO A 352 -0.90 -8.35 -35.30
C PRO A 352 0.42 -8.09 -34.55
N LEU A 353 0.92 -9.11 -33.88
CA LEU A 353 2.20 -9.04 -33.18
C LEU A 353 3.33 -9.34 -34.13
N GLU A 354 4.09 -8.32 -34.51
CA GLU A 354 5.37 -8.49 -35.20
C GLU A 354 6.43 -8.83 -34.16
N VAL A 355 7.05 -10.00 -34.30
CA VAL A 355 8.02 -10.48 -33.32
C VAL A 355 9.42 -10.01 -33.69
N ASP A 356 9.96 -9.12 -32.89
CA ASP A 356 11.32 -8.59 -33.01
C ASP A 356 12.25 -9.29 -32.00
N PRO A 357 13.29 -10.01 -32.44
CA PRO A 357 14.27 -10.65 -31.55
C PRO A 357 14.96 -9.66 -30.61
N SER A 358 15.09 -8.39 -31.01
CA SER A 358 15.71 -7.35 -30.15
C SER A 358 14.91 -7.03 -28.90
N HIS A 359 13.64 -7.49 -28.80
CA HIS A 359 12.83 -7.37 -27.60
C HIS A 359 13.11 -8.47 -26.56
N VAL A 360 13.90 -9.49 -26.86
CA VAL A 360 14.37 -10.44 -25.86
C VAL A 360 15.44 -9.78 -25.01
N ARG A 361 15.20 -9.69 -23.70
CA ARG A 361 16.08 -9.05 -22.73
C ARG A 361 16.45 -10.00 -21.61
N PRO A 362 17.67 -9.97 -21.10
CA PRO A 362 18.02 -10.65 -19.86
C PRO A 362 17.06 -10.20 -18.74
N PHE A 363 16.55 -11.16 -17.97
CA PHE A 363 15.54 -10.94 -16.96
C PHE A 363 15.97 -11.56 -15.63
N PHE A 364 15.93 -10.76 -14.58
CA PHE A 364 16.33 -11.18 -13.25
C PHE A 364 15.13 -11.24 -12.30
N ARG A 365 14.92 -12.40 -11.68
CA ARG A 365 13.96 -12.55 -10.58
C ARG A 365 14.68 -12.37 -9.27
N TYR A 366 14.53 -11.20 -8.68
CA TYR A 366 15.12 -10.92 -7.38
C TYR A 366 14.45 -11.74 -6.28
N ALA A 367 15.21 -12.59 -5.61
CA ALA A 367 14.74 -13.48 -4.55
C ALA A 367 15.16 -13.01 -3.15
N GLY A 368 15.09 -11.72 -2.87
CA GLY A 368 15.34 -11.14 -1.55
C GLY A 368 16.72 -11.51 -0.98
N ALA A 369 16.73 -12.08 0.23
CA ALA A 369 17.95 -12.39 0.97
C ALA A 369 18.94 -13.35 0.27
N ARG A 370 18.52 -14.05 -0.79
CA ARG A 370 19.40 -14.94 -1.56
C ARG A 370 20.34 -14.18 -2.49
N HIS A 371 20.06 -12.92 -2.80
CA HIS A 371 20.81 -12.11 -3.75
C HIS A 371 21.28 -10.82 -3.06
N ARG A 372 22.33 -10.94 -2.26
CA ARG A 372 23.03 -9.80 -1.64
C ARG A 372 24.33 -9.53 -2.39
N GLY A 373 24.63 -8.26 -2.64
CA GLY A 373 25.86 -7.89 -3.32
C GLY A 373 25.70 -7.77 -4.85
N THR A 374 26.56 -8.42 -5.63
CA THR A 374 26.46 -8.44 -7.10
C THR A 374 25.56 -9.56 -7.57
N VAL A 375 24.72 -9.30 -8.56
CA VAL A 375 23.83 -10.30 -9.16
C VAL A 375 24.65 -11.26 -10.04
N PRO A 376 24.67 -12.58 -9.75
CA PRO A 376 25.40 -13.53 -10.58
C PRO A 376 24.76 -13.69 -11.96
N HIS A 377 25.57 -13.90 -12.98
CA HIS A 377 25.12 -14.09 -14.37
C HIS A 377 24.18 -15.30 -14.51
N GLU A 378 24.46 -16.39 -13.79
CA GLU A 378 23.71 -17.66 -13.84
C GLU A 378 22.29 -17.56 -13.28
N ALA A 379 21.97 -16.51 -12.52
CA ALA A 379 20.62 -16.32 -11.94
C ALA A 379 19.60 -15.74 -12.93
N ARG A 380 19.92 -15.68 -14.22
CA ARG A 380 19.12 -14.96 -15.23
C ARG A 380 18.20 -15.86 -16.00
N ALA A 381 17.03 -15.31 -16.30
CA ALA A 381 16.11 -15.78 -17.32
C ALA A 381 16.11 -14.75 -18.47
N TYR A 382 15.14 -14.87 -19.38
CA TYR A 382 14.91 -13.92 -20.47
C TYR A 382 13.45 -13.51 -20.45
N CYS A 383 13.19 -12.25 -20.82
CA CYS A 383 11.84 -11.70 -20.96
C CYS A 383 11.68 -11.09 -22.37
N TYR A 384 10.53 -11.33 -23.00
CA TYR A 384 10.14 -10.63 -24.23
C TYR A 384 9.44 -9.31 -23.86
N LEU A 385 10.11 -8.20 -24.10
CA LEU A 385 9.69 -6.86 -23.67
C LEU A 385 9.14 -6.06 -24.85
N ASP A 386 7.85 -6.24 -25.18
CA ASP A 386 7.15 -5.48 -26.20
C ASP A 386 6.07 -4.60 -25.55
N ARG A 387 6.04 -3.30 -25.89
CA ARG A 387 5.06 -2.33 -25.36
C ARG A 387 3.60 -2.72 -25.61
N ARG A 388 3.33 -3.49 -26.68
CA ARG A 388 1.97 -3.98 -27.01
C ARG A 388 1.49 -5.05 -26.02
N LEU A 389 2.40 -5.83 -25.46
CA LEU A 389 2.14 -6.91 -24.50
C LEU A 389 2.16 -6.43 -23.04
N ILE A 390 2.59 -5.17 -22.80
CA ILE A 390 2.63 -4.57 -21.49
C ILE A 390 1.31 -3.86 -21.20
N PRO A 391 0.71 -4.02 -20.01
CA PRO A 391 -0.57 -3.43 -19.68
C PRO A 391 -0.62 -1.92 -19.92
N ARG A 392 -1.70 -1.45 -20.53
CA ARG A 392 -2.03 -0.02 -20.60
C ARG A 392 -2.12 0.52 -19.18
N GLY A 393 -1.19 1.34 -18.77
CA GLY A 393 -1.10 1.85 -17.39
C GLY A 393 0.28 1.69 -16.78
N ASP A 394 1.15 0.84 -17.32
CA ASP A 394 2.55 0.81 -16.90
C ASP A 394 3.29 2.04 -17.42
N HIS A 395 3.40 3.04 -16.56
CA HIS A 395 3.93 4.37 -16.90
C HIS A 395 5.42 4.35 -17.23
N ARG A 396 6.11 3.31 -16.85
CA ARG A 396 7.56 3.15 -16.90
C ARG A 396 8.09 2.95 -18.31
N LEU A 397 7.22 2.49 -19.20
CA LEU A 397 7.57 2.22 -20.60
C LEU A 397 6.92 3.20 -21.60
N ARG A 398 6.33 4.30 -21.12
CA ARG A 398 5.59 5.26 -21.97
C ARG A 398 6.33 6.52 -22.34
N GLY A 399 7.48 6.76 -21.75
CA GLY A 399 8.29 7.94 -22.03
C GLY A 399 9.35 7.68 -23.10
N PRO A 400 10.03 8.72 -23.57
CA PRO A 400 11.19 8.60 -24.44
C PRO A 400 12.40 7.95 -23.74
N TYR A 401 12.42 7.93 -22.41
CA TYR A 401 13.44 7.29 -21.58
C TYR A 401 12.90 6.01 -20.96
N ASP A 402 13.58 4.90 -21.23
CA ASP A 402 13.27 3.62 -20.59
C ASP A 402 14.30 3.31 -19.49
N PRO A 403 13.94 3.55 -18.21
CA PRO A 403 14.86 3.33 -17.09
C PRO A 403 15.20 1.84 -16.89
N HIS A 404 14.42 0.91 -17.47
CA HIS A 404 14.70 -0.52 -17.36
C HIS A 404 15.89 -0.95 -18.24
N LEU A 405 16.22 -0.18 -19.28
CA LEU A 405 17.31 -0.50 -20.20
C LEU A 405 18.64 0.14 -19.83
N GLY A 406 18.69 1.00 -18.81
CA GLY A 406 19.94 1.61 -18.32
C GLY A 406 20.96 0.58 -17.81
N ALA A 407 22.25 0.91 -17.91
CA ALA A 407 23.36 0.00 -17.66
C ALA A 407 23.41 -0.52 -16.22
N VAL A 408 23.57 0.36 -15.24
CA VAL A 408 23.78 -0.02 -13.84
C VAL A 408 22.55 0.33 -13.00
N LYS A 409 22.14 -0.61 -12.16
CA LYS A 409 20.98 -0.44 -11.27
C LYS A 409 21.26 -0.97 -9.89
N LEU A 410 20.91 -0.20 -8.87
CA LEU A 410 20.77 -0.69 -7.52
C LEU A 410 19.40 -1.37 -7.37
N LEU A 411 19.37 -2.65 -7.06
CA LEU A 411 18.17 -3.40 -6.68
C LEU A 411 18.08 -3.43 -5.16
N PHE A 412 16.90 -3.19 -4.60
CA PHE A 412 16.70 -3.27 -3.16
C PHE A 412 15.28 -3.69 -2.80
N ASN A 413 15.18 -4.54 -1.77
CA ASN A 413 13.91 -4.97 -1.21
C ASN A 413 13.40 -3.92 -0.21
N VAL A 414 12.13 -3.53 -0.35
CA VAL A 414 11.48 -2.51 0.51
C VAL A 414 10.21 -3.00 1.19
N ARG A 415 9.85 -4.26 0.99
CA ARG A 415 8.56 -4.80 1.46
C ARG A 415 8.70 -5.87 2.53
N GLU A 416 9.80 -6.58 2.55
CA GLU A 416 10.01 -7.76 3.38
C GLU A 416 11.34 -7.67 4.12
N LEU A 417 11.39 -8.24 5.32
CA LEU A 417 12.63 -8.45 6.04
C LEU A 417 13.20 -9.84 5.68
N PRO A 418 14.52 -9.97 5.66
CA PRO A 418 15.54 -8.94 5.88
C PRO A 418 15.66 -7.97 4.71
N LEU A 419 16.04 -6.72 4.99
CA LEU A 419 16.44 -5.79 3.93
C LEU A 419 17.56 -6.43 3.12
N SER A 420 17.58 -6.17 1.82
CA SER A 420 18.67 -6.66 0.97
C SER A 420 18.86 -5.72 -0.20
N ALA A 421 20.09 -5.59 -0.64
CA ALA A 421 20.45 -4.83 -1.83
C ALA A 421 21.41 -5.61 -2.70
N ALA A 422 21.33 -5.41 -4.01
CA ALA A 422 22.25 -5.97 -4.98
C ALA A 422 22.50 -4.97 -6.11
N LEU A 423 23.67 -5.02 -6.70
CA LEU A 423 24.03 -4.24 -7.87
C LEU A 423 23.89 -5.09 -9.13
N LEU A 424 23.12 -4.58 -10.10
CA LEU A 424 22.97 -5.17 -11.43
C LEU A 424 23.73 -4.28 -12.41
N GLU A 425 24.88 -4.75 -12.86
CA GLU A 425 25.82 -3.98 -13.70
C GLU A 425 25.64 -4.22 -15.21
N GLU A 426 24.75 -5.13 -15.61
CA GLU A 426 24.52 -5.48 -16.99
C GLU A 426 23.54 -4.58 -17.71
N GLU A 427 23.93 -4.09 -18.89
CA GLU A 427 23.08 -3.33 -19.79
C GLU A 427 21.88 -4.14 -20.29
N GLY A 428 20.74 -3.46 -20.45
CA GLY A 428 19.53 -4.04 -21.00
C GLY A 428 18.88 -5.12 -20.13
N CYS A 429 19.46 -5.48 -18.99
CA CYS A 429 18.86 -6.43 -18.06
C CYS A 429 17.69 -5.78 -17.32
N VAL A 430 16.53 -6.43 -17.31
CA VAL A 430 15.33 -6.02 -16.60
C VAL A 430 15.06 -6.95 -15.42
N HIS A 431 14.26 -6.52 -14.44
CA HIS A 431 13.94 -7.34 -13.27
C HIS A 431 12.45 -7.36 -12.96
N ASP A 432 12.01 -8.39 -12.22
CA ASP A 432 10.63 -8.59 -11.78
C ASP A 432 10.21 -7.50 -10.77
N HIS A 433 8.94 -7.05 -10.87
CA HIS A 433 8.36 -6.03 -10.01
C HIS A 433 7.97 -6.52 -8.61
N ARG A 434 7.94 -7.85 -8.35
CA ARG A 434 7.23 -8.43 -7.19
C ARG A 434 7.86 -8.09 -5.86
N HIS A 435 9.18 -8.15 -5.76
CA HIS A 435 9.87 -8.09 -4.47
C HIS A 435 10.90 -6.97 -4.36
N ALA A 436 11.27 -6.32 -5.45
CA ALA A 436 12.30 -5.29 -5.45
C ALA A 436 11.90 -4.03 -6.19
N ARG A 437 12.50 -2.93 -5.75
CA ARG A 437 12.62 -1.70 -6.54
C ARG A 437 14.02 -1.62 -7.10
N PHE A 438 14.18 -0.80 -8.13
CA PHE A 438 15.49 -0.46 -8.64
C PHE A 438 15.68 1.05 -8.73
N ALA A 439 16.92 1.45 -8.63
CA ALA A 439 17.37 2.81 -8.90
C ALA A 439 18.41 2.76 -10.03
N PRO A 440 18.14 3.34 -11.21
CA PRO A 440 19.17 3.51 -12.23
C PRO A 440 20.31 4.37 -11.71
N LEU A 441 21.55 4.09 -12.10
CA LEU A 441 22.71 4.88 -11.71
C LEU A 441 22.65 6.30 -12.30
N TYR A 442 22.19 6.41 -13.54
CA TYR A 442 21.99 7.67 -14.23
C TYR A 442 20.54 7.83 -14.68
N VAL A 443 20.03 9.04 -14.59
CA VAL A 443 18.67 9.41 -15.01
C VAL A 443 18.72 10.76 -15.71
N PRO A 444 17.74 11.08 -16.60
CA PRO A 444 17.61 12.42 -17.13
C PRO A 444 17.43 13.46 -16.02
N GLN A 445 18.07 14.60 -16.16
CA GLN A 445 18.10 15.64 -15.13
C GLN A 445 16.70 16.05 -14.66
N ARG A 446 15.78 16.31 -15.59
CA ARG A 446 14.41 16.69 -15.24
C ARG A 446 13.63 15.57 -14.53
N LEU A 447 13.92 14.30 -14.84
CA LEU A 447 13.33 13.18 -14.11
C LEU A 447 13.81 13.14 -12.65
N ARG A 448 15.08 13.43 -12.41
CA ARG A 448 15.64 13.54 -11.05
C ARG A 448 15.01 14.68 -10.26
N ASP A 449 14.86 15.86 -10.89
CA ASP A 449 14.49 17.12 -10.22
C ASP A 449 12.97 17.27 -10.09
N GLU A 450 12.20 16.86 -11.10
CA GLU A 450 10.74 17.04 -11.19
C GLU A 450 9.94 15.75 -10.92
N GLY A 451 10.60 14.58 -10.90
CA GLY A 451 9.97 13.29 -10.66
C GLY A 451 9.32 12.66 -11.91
N LEU A 452 8.62 11.53 -11.71
CA LEU A 452 8.09 10.68 -12.78
C LEU A 452 7.03 11.32 -13.70
N VAL A 453 6.45 12.45 -13.29
CA VAL A 453 5.41 13.12 -14.08
C VAL A 453 5.99 13.68 -15.38
N VAL A 454 7.25 14.11 -15.35
CA VAL A 454 7.93 14.70 -16.51
C VAL A 454 8.06 13.72 -17.69
N THR A 455 8.21 12.44 -17.42
CA THR A 455 8.33 11.42 -18.50
C THR A 455 7.06 11.25 -19.33
N ARG A 456 5.91 11.70 -18.81
CA ARG A 456 4.63 11.62 -19.52
C ARG A 456 4.37 12.83 -20.41
N SER A 457 4.97 13.97 -20.07
CA SER A 457 4.80 15.22 -20.79
C SER A 457 5.89 15.44 -21.86
N ALA A 458 7.06 14.83 -21.68
CA ALA A 458 8.15 14.95 -22.65
C ALA A 458 7.92 14.01 -23.86
N SER A 459 8.16 14.53 -25.07
CA SER A 459 8.05 13.79 -26.33
C SER A 459 9.40 13.24 -26.80
N THR A 460 10.51 13.85 -26.37
CA THR A 460 11.88 13.46 -26.75
C THR A 460 12.80 13.32 -25.51
N LEU A 461 13.93 12.63 -25.70
CA LEU A 461 14.97 12.54 -24.67
C LEU A 461 15.62 13.91 -24.38
N GLU A 462 15.75 14.76 -25.39
CA GLU A 462 16.32 16.11 -25.24
C GLU A 462 15.48 16.96 -24.25
N GLU A 463 14.16 16.84 -24.29
CA GLU A 463 13.27 17.52 -23.36
C GLU A 463 13.46 17.09 -21.90
N LEU A 464 14.01 15.92 -21.67
CA LEU A 464 14.30 15.42 -20.33
C LEU A 464 15.68 15.87 -19.80
N GLY A 465 16.50 16.47 -20.67
CA GLY A 465 17.84 16.95 -20.35
C GLY A 465 18.91 15.84 -20.30
N PRO A 466 20.15 16.20 -19.96
CA PRO A 466 21.26 15.26 -19.96
C PRO A 466 21.08 14.18 -18.88
N LEU A 467 21.77 13.06 -19.07
CA LEU A 467 21.88 12.03 -18.04
C LEU A 467 22.81 12.52 -16.91
N VAL A 468 22.30 12.45 -15.69
CA VAL A 468 23.01 12.86 -14.46
C VAL A 468 22.93 11.73 -13.44
N PRO A 469 23.86 11.66 -12.46
CA PRO A 469 23.79 10.70 -11.37
C PRO A 469 22.45 10.79 -10.62
N ASN A 470 21.85 9.65 -10.35
CA ASN A 470 20.61 9.53 -9.60
C ASN A 470 20.86 9.64 -8.09
N LEU A 471 21.47 10.74 -7.70
CA LEU A 471 21.85 11.07 -6.33
C LEU A 471 21.41 12.50 -6.00
N SER A 472 21.08 12.74 -4.73
CA SER A 472 20.88 14.08 -4.18
C SER A 472 22.14 14.94 -4.32
N PRO A 473 22.06 16.27 -4.18
CA PRO A 473 23.26 17.11 -4.20
C PRO A 473 24.32 16.68 -3.16
N ARG A 474 23.88 16.30 -1.95
CA ARG A 474 24.79 15.80 -0.89
C ARG A 474 25.34 14.40 -1.25
N GLY A 475 24.49 13.55 -1.83
CA GLY A 475 24.89 12.24 -2.33
C GLY A 475 25.90 12.31 -3.48
N GLN A 476 25.86 13.34 -4.32
CA GLN A 476 26.86 13.56 -5.37
C GLN A 476 28.23 13.94 -4.77
N GLN A 477 28.27 14.83 -3.77
CA GLN A 477 29.51 15.16 -3.05
C GLN A 477 30.10 13.93 -2.36
N TRP A 478 29.26 13.12 -1.74
CA TRP A 478 29.66 11.85 -1.16
C TRP A 478 30.21 10.89 -2.22
N ALA A 479 29.55 10.76 -3.36
CA ALA A 479 30.02 9.94 -4.47
C ALA A 479 31.40 10.38 -4.99
N GLU A 480 31.62 11.70 -5.09
CA GLU A 480 32.94 12.26 -5.48
C GLU A 480 34.04 11.83 -4.50
N SER A 481 33.75 11.83 -3.19
CA SER A 481 34.70 11.38 -2.16
C SER A 481 35.06 9.89 -2.24
N LEU A 482 34.15 9.07 -2.82
CA LEU A 482 34.34 7.64 -2.99
C LEU A 482 34.92 7.24 -4.35
N GLY A 483 35.15 8.19 -5.27
CA GLY A 483 35.66 7.91 -6.62
C GLY A 483 34.57 7.82 -7.70
N GLY A 484 33.33 8.18 -7.40
CA GLY A 484 32.26 8.34 -8.37
C GLY A 484 30.93 7.66 -8.00
N PRO A 485 29.88 7.87 -8.84
CA PRO A 485 28.53 7.37 -8.55
C PRO A 485 28.41 5.85 -8.45
N LEU A 486 29.22 5.09 -9.19
CA LEU A 486 29.22 3.62 -9.12
C LEU A 486 29.74 3.14 -7.76
N GLU A 487 30.79 3.76 -7.26
CA GLU A 487 31.36 3.42 -5.94
C GLU A 487 30.38 3.78 -4.82
N ALA A 488 29.64 4.89 -4.96
CA ALA A 488 28.57 5.23 -4.04
C ALA A 488 27.47 4.14 -4.03
N PHE A 489 27.07 3.62 -5.19
CA PHE A 489 26.10 2.51 -5.25
C PHE A 489 26.64 1.21 -4.65
N ARG A 490 27.93 0.90 -4.84
CA ARG A 490 28.59 -0.23 -4.16
C ARG A 490 28.62 -0.06 -2.64
N ALA A 491 28.91 1.14 -2.18
CA ALA A 491 28.88 1.47 -0.74
C ALA A 491 27.45 1.33 -0.18
N LEU A 492 26.41 1.77 -0.92
CA LEU A 492 25.01 1.57 -0.54
C LEU A 492 24.64 0.08 -0.44
N VAL A 493 25.09 -0.74 -1.38
CA VAL A 493 24.88 -2.21 -1.32
C VAL A 493 25.53 -2.78 -0.07
N ALA A 494 26.75 -2.41 0.22
CA ALA A 494 27.48 -2.87 1.42
C ALA A 494 26.77 -2.41 2.71
N PHE A 495 26.38 -1.15 2.79
CA PHE A 495 25.65 -0.58 3.93
C PHE A 495 24.31 -1.29 4.15
N LEU A 496 23.44 -1.39 3.13
CA LEU A 496 22.12 -2.00 3.25
C LEU A 496 22.16 -3.49 3.61
N ASN A 497 23.24 -4.19 3.25
CA ASN A 497 23.46 -5.58 3.62
C ASN A 497 24.30 -5.74 4.91
N GLY A 498 24.77 -4.64 5.48
CA GLY A 498 25.63 -4.65 6.68
C GLY A 498 24.89 -5.03 7.96
N PRO A 499 25.63 -5.50 8.98
CA PRO A 499 25.04 -6.01 10.23
C PRO A 499 24.26 -4.93 10.99
N GLU A 500 24.72 -3.69 11.02
CA GLU A 500 23.98 -2.61 11.71
C GLU A 500 22.59 -2.39 11.12
N VAL A 501 22.43 -2.46 9.78
CA VAL A 501 21.13 -2.39 9.13
C VAL A 501 20.33 -3.66 9.37
N GLN A 502 20.95 -4.84 9.20
CA GLN A 502 20.25 -6.12 9.20
C GLN A 502 19.84 -6.59 10.60
N ASP A 503 20.72 -6.42 11.57
CA ASP A 503 20.56 -7.03 12.89
C ASP A 503 20.01 -6.03 13.93
N VAL A 504 20.23 -4.72 13.72
CA VAL A 504 19.83 -3.67 14.67
C VAL A 504 18.71 -2.80 14.12
N TRP A 505 18.95 -2.11 12.99
CA TRP A 505 18.00 -1.10 12.49
C TRP A 505 16.73 -1.72 11.88
N ALA A 506 16.87 -2.64 10.94
CA ALA A 506 15.74 -3.19 10.20
C ALA A 506 14.74 -4.01 11.05
N PRO A 507 15.17 -4.80 12.05
CA PRO A 507 14.24 -5.45 12.98
C PRO A 507 13.39 -4.46 13.79
N ALA A 508 13.94 -3.30 14.10
CA ALA A 508 13.26 -2.25 14.85
C ALA A 508 12.31 -1.41 13.99
N PHE A 509 12.77 -0.96 12.83
CA PHE A 509 12.04 0.00 11.97
C PHE A 509 11.31 -0.65 10.79
N GLY A 510 11.59 -1.90 10.49
CA GLY A 510 11.01 -2.63 9.36
C GLY A 510 11.72 -2.35 8.03
N ALA A 511 11.20 -2.95 6.95
CA ALA A 511 11.72 -2.76 5.60
C ALA A 511 11.27 -1.38 5.06
N SER A 512 11.89 -0.30 5.52
CA SER A 512 11.55 1.06 5.14
C SER A 512 12.56 1.63 4.14
N ARG A 513 12.05 2.35 3.11
CA ARG A 513 12.88 3.15 2.19
C ARG A 513 13.53 4.37 2.82
N VAL A 514 13.19 4.63 4.05
CA VAL A 514 13.67 5.77 4.83
C VAL A 514 14.86 5.43 5.71
N VAL A 515 15.50 4.29 5.47
CA VAL A 515 16.76 4.01 6.16
C VAL A 515 17.70 5.20 5.98
N PRO A 516 18.16 5.84 7.08
CA PRO A 516 19.10 6.93 6.98
C PRO A 516 20.45 6.34 6.54
N VAL A 517 21.04 6.92 5.52
CA VAL A 517 22.35 6.51 4.99
C VAL A 517 23.36 7.53 5.48
N PRO A 518 24.34 7.15 6.32
CA PRO A 518 25.43 8.04 6.72
C PRO A 518 26.29 8.37 5.49
N LEU A 519 26.65 9.64 5.31
CA LEU A 519 27.38 10.14 4.13
C LEU A 519 28.75 10.68 4.50
#